data_b3c3cb5d95c054a71feaf691b38b9f16
#
_entry.id   b3c3cb5d95c054a71feaf691b38b9f16
#
_cell.length_a   1.000
_cell.length_b   1.000
_cell.length_c   1.000
_cell.angle_alpha   90.00
_cell.angle_beta   90.00
_cell.angle_gamma   90.00
#
_symmetry.space_group_name_H-M   'P 1'
#
loop_
_entity.id
_entity.type
_entity.pdbx_description
1 polymer ?
#
loop_
_entity_poly.entity_id
_entity_poly.type
_entity_poly.pdbx_seq_one_letter_code
_entity_poly.pdbx_strand_id
1 'polypeptide(L)'
;MIFITGGVRSGKSAFAEQLAARFAGGNYYYVATGQAFDAEMLARIRRHQQDRAGSEVQWRTIEMSTHFPNVQLRKGDVLLFECVTTWLGNVQYESAQQNVTVASFIQQFKTCCKAWQQSGATVIVVSNELLDEPASHFVEVNEYRQMLGALHQWLVAQSIEAYEVDHQIVKQWK
;
A
#
# COMPACT_ATOMS: atom_id res chain seq x y z
N MET A 1 -7.07 -9.87 5.19
CA MET A 1 -6.56 -8.66 4.53
C MET A 1 -7.70 -7.67 4.35
N ILE A 2 -7.40 -6.39 4.45
CA ILE A 2 -8.31 -5.27 4.20
C ILE A 2 -7.68 -4.42 3.10
N PHE A 3 -8.44 -4.03 2.09
CA PHE A 3 -7.97 -3.18 1.01
C PHE A 3 -8.62 -1.79 1.08
N ILE A 4 -7.82 -0.74 0.94
CA ILE A 4 -8.29 0.65 0.99
C ILE A 4 -7.77 1.39 -0.24
N THR A 5 -8.68 1.96 -1.01
CA THR A 5 -8.34 2.79 -2.17
C THR A 5 -8.94 4.19 -2.04
N GLY A 6 -8.51 5.10 -2.90
CA GLY A 6 -9.02 6.48 -2.98
C GLY A 6 -8.04 7.42 -3.64
N GLY A 7 -8.53 8.59 -4.04
CA GLY A 7 -7.74 9.61 -4.71
C GLY A 7 -6.59 10.17 -3.85
N VAL A 8 -5.70 10.93 -4.48
CA VAL A 8 -4.64 11.66 -3.76
C VAL A 8 -5.29 12.65 -2.79
N ARG A 9 -4.80 12.71 -1.53
CA ARG A 9 -5.33 13.56 -0.46
C ARG A 9 -6.79 13.25 -0.05
N SER A 10 -7.33 12.08 -0.37
CA SER A 10 -8.69 11.68 0.00
C SER A 10 -8.91 11.43 1.50
N GLY A 11 -7.83 11.25 2.28
CA GLY A 11 -7.89 10.86 3.69
C GLY A 11 -7.69 9.36 3.94
N LYS A 12 -7.43 8.55 2.90
CA LYS A 12 -7.27 7.09 3.00
C LYS A 12 -6.18 6.64 3.97
N SER A 13 -5.03 7.36 4.04
CA SER A 13 -3.93 7.03 4.97
C SER A 13 -4.37 7.19 6.42
N ALA A 14 -5.02 8.31 6.75
CA ALA A 14 -5.56 8.55 8.09
C ALA A 14 -6.61 7.51 8.46
N PHE A 15 -7.51 7.16 7.54
CA PHE A 15 -8.49 6.10 7.76
C PHE A 15 -7.81 4.75 7.99
N ALA A 16 -6.78 4.40 7.21
CA ALA A 16 -6.05 3.15 7.36
C ALA A 16 -5.35 3.04 8.73
N GLU A 17 -4.73 4.13 9.21
CA GLU A 17 -4.09 4.20 10.52
C GLU A 17 -5.12 4.08 11.66
N GLN A 18 -6.27 4.78 11.56
CA GLN A 18 -7.37 4.68 12.51
C GLN A 18 -7.97 3.26 12.54
N LEU A 19 -8.12 2.64 11.36
CA LEU A 19 -8.62 1.27 11.26
C LEU A 19 -7.63 0.29 11.90
N ALA A 20 -6.31 0.46 11.66
CA ALA A 20 -5.27 -0.35 12.27
C ALA A 20 -5.30 -0.30 13.80
N ALA A 21 -5.54 0.87 14.39
CA ALA A 21 -5.61 1.07 15.84
C ALA A 21 -6.78 0.29 16.51
N ARG A 22 -7.78 -0.14 15.74
CA ARG A 22 -8.90 -0.95 16.27
C ARG A 22 -8.51 -2.40 16.56
N PHE A 23 -7.42 -2.88 15.98
CA PHE A 23 -6.92 -4.24 16.20
C PHE A 23 -5.90 -4.22 17.33
N ALA A 24 -6.27 -4.74 18.50
CA ALA A 24 -5.41 -4.77 19.68
C ALA A 24 -4.66 -6.11 19.79
N GLY A 25 -3.46 -6.09 20.35
CA GLY A 25 -2.80 -7.28 20.88
C GLY A 25 -1.46 -7.69 20.29
N GLY A 26 -0.96 -7.02 19.23
CA GLY A 26 0.31 -7.34 18.60
C GLY A 26 1.20 -6.12 18.33
N ASN A 27 2.20 -6.31 17.50
CA ASN A 27 3.04 -5.22 17.00
C ASN A 27 2.38 -4.57 15.78
N TYR A 28 2.63 -3.28 15.61
CA TYR A 28 2.17 -2.53 14.45
C TYR A 28 3.34 -2.24 13.52
N TYR A 29 3.25 -2.72 12.30
CA TYR A 29 4.25 -2.53 11.26
C TYR A 29 3.70 -1.61 10.17
N TYR A 30 4.46 -0.58 9.83
CA TYR A 30 4.17 0.33 8.73
C TYR A 30 5.20 0.12 7.63
N VAL A 31 4.79 -0.43 6.50
CA VAL A 31 5.65 -0.59 5.32
C VAL A 31 5.51 0.65 4.45
N ALA A 32 6.54 1.50 4.48
CA ALA A 32 6.62 2.74 3.72
C ALA A 32 7.29 2.49 2.37
N THR A 33 6.56 2.72 1.27
CA THR A 33 7.07 2.51 -0.09
C THR A 33 7.58 3.80 -0.75
N GLY A 34 7.34 4.95 -0.12
CA GLY A 34 7.75 6.25 -0.65
C GLY A 34 9.26 6.45 -0.60
N GLN A 35 9.84 6.90 -1.71
CA GLN A 35 11.24 7.34 -1.80
C GLN A 35 11.29 8.85 -1.98
N ALA A 36 12.22 9.51 -1.30
CA ALA A 36 12.41 10.96 -1.38
C ALA A 36 13.23 11.33 -2.62
N PHE A 37 12.63 11.32 -3.78
CA PHE A 37 13.28 11.74 -5.03
C PHE A 37 13.39 13.26 -5.17
N ASP A 38 12.49 14.01 -4.53
CA ASP A 38 12.44 15.47 -4.56
C ASP A 38 11.99 16.05 -3.21
N ALA A 39 12.04 17.39 -3.11
CA ALA A 39 11.70 18.09 -1.88
C ALA A 39 10.22 17.97 -1.51
N GLU A 40 9.30 17.84 -2.49
CA GLU A 40 7.88 17.66 -2.24
C GLU A 40 7.62 16.28 -1.63
N MET A 41 8.18 15.22 -2.21
CA MET A 41 8.05 13.86 -1.69
C MET A 41 8.67 13.75 -0.29
N LEU A 42 9.83 14.38 -0.06
CA LEU A 42 10.45 14.44 1.28
C LEU A 42 9.51 15.12 2.30
N ALA A 43 8.87 16.24 1.92
CA ALA A 43 7.92 16.92 2.79
C ALA A 43 6.70 16.04 3.11
N ARG A 44 6.19 15.29 2.13
CA ARG A 44 5.08 14.32 2.32
C ARG A 44 5.47 13.20 3.28
N ILE A 45 6.66 12.60 3.09
CA ILE A 45 7.17 11.54 3.97
C ILE A 45 7.29 12.06 5.40
N ARG A 46 7.87 13.25 5.62
CA ARG A 46 8.01 13.87 6.94
C ARG A 46 6.64 14.12 7.59
N ARG A 47 5.66 14.60 6.83
CA ARG A 47 4.31 14.80 7.34
C ARG A 47 3.69 13.49 7.80
N HIS A 48 3.74 12.42 7.00
CA HIS A 48 3.26 11.11 7.40
C HIS A 48 3.98 10.53 8.62
N GLN A 49 5.29 10.80 8.75
CA GLN A 49 6.05 10.40 9.95
C GLN A 49 5.57 11.17 11.20
N GLN A 50 5.30 12.47 11.08
CA GLN A 50 4.77 13.31 12.17
C GLN A 50 3.37 12.87 12.57
N ASP A 51 2.48 12.63 11.59
CA ASP A 51 1.12 12.17 11.83
C ASP A 51 1.13 10.84 12.61
N ARG A 52 1.99 9.89 12.22
CA ARG A 52 2.15 8.62 12.93
C ARG A 52 2.79 8.74 14.32
N ALA A 53 3.69 9.69 14.52
CA ALA A 53 4.29 9.92 15.84
C ALA A 53 3.27 10.39 16.87
N GLY A 54 2.17 11.01 16.43
CA GLY A 54 1.03 11.42 17.26
C GLY A 54 -0.07 10.37 17.38
N SER A 55 0.08 9.19 16.77
CA SER A 55 -0.95 8.16 16.78
C SER A 55 -0.99 7.39 18.12
N GLU A 56 -2.15 6.77 18.41
CA GLU A 56 -2.36 5.96 19.63
C GLU A 56 -1.56 4.66 19.62
N VAL A 57 -1.03 4.24 18.46
CA VAL A 57 -0.27 3.00 18.32
C VAL A 57 1.20 3.26 18.00
N GLN A 58 2.08 2.41 18.54
CA GLN A 58 3.51 2.51 18.30
C GLN A 58 3.90 1.75 17.01
N TRP A 59 4.10 2.49 15.93
CA TRP A 59 4.48 1.96 14.65
C TRP A 59 5.96 1.58 14.57
N ARG A 60 6.24 0.38 14.06
CA ARG A 60 7.56 -0.02 13.58
C ARG A 60 7.61 0.22 12.08
N THR A 61 8.22 1.34 11.67
CA THR A 61 8.34 1.69 10.26
C THR A 61 9.43 0.85 9.59
N ILE A 62 9.09 0.27 8.44
CA ILE A 62 9.98 -0.46 7.55
C ILE A 62 9.97 0.26 6.22
N GLU A 63 11.09 0.88 5.86
CA GLU A 63 11.24 1.52 4.57
C GLU A 63 11.53 0.44 3.51
N MET A 64 10.73 0.46 2.44
CA MET A 64 10.80 -0.51 1.37
C MET A 64 10.51 0.16 0.03
N SER A 65 11.48 0.16 -0.87
CA SER A 65 11.23 0.68 -2.23
C SER A 65 10.56 -0.34 -3.14
N THR A 66 11.16 -1.51 -3.30
CA THR A 66 10.75 -2.57 -4.24
C THR A 66 10.77 -3.95 -3.61
N HIS A 67 11.84 -4.31 -2.88
CA HIS A 67 12.06 -5.64 -2.32
C HIS A 67 11.38 -5.80 -0.96
N PHE A 68 10.67 -6.92 -0.80
CA PHE A 68 9.90 -7.19 0.41
C PHE A 68 10.81 -7.46 1.60
N PRO A 69 10.56 -6.81 2.74
CA PRO A 69 11.30 -7.05 3.97
C PRO A 69 10.99 -8.46 4.50
N ASN A 70 12.00 -9.11 5.07
CA ASN A 70 11.80 -10.37 5.77
C ASN A 70 11.15 -10.11 7.15
N VAL A 71 9.85 -9.80 7.14
CA VAL A 71 9.07 -9.58 8.38
C VAL A 71 8.31 -10.86 8.70
N GLN A 72 8.63 -11.43 9.85
CA GLN A 72 7.87 -12.55 10.40
C GLN A 72 6.72 -12.00 11.26
N LEU A 73 5.53 -11.96 10.69
CA LEU A 73 4.33 -11.58 11.42
C LEU A 73 3.79 -12.76 12.23
N ARG A 74 3.12 -12.43 13.33
CA ARG A 74 2.45 -13.37 14.23
C ARG A 74 0.96 -13.04 14.31
N LYS A 75 0.17 -13.97 14.81
CA LYS A 75 -1.25 -13.73 15.09
C LYS A 75 -1.39 -12.53 16.03
N GLY A 76 -2.25 -11.61 15.66
CA GLY A 76 -2.50 -10.35 16.38
C GLY A 76 -1.63 -9.16 15.94
N ASP A 77 -0.55 -9.39 15.16
CA ASP A 77 0.20 -8.28 14.57
C ASP A 77 -0.65 -7.57 13.51
N VAL A 78 -0.40 -6.29 13.32
CA VAL A 78 -1.02 -5.46 12.28
C VAL A 78 0.05 -4.94 11.33
N LEU A 79 -0.13 -5.14 10.04
CA LEU A 79 0.75 -4.59 9.01
C LEU A 79 -0.05 -3.65 8.10
N LEU A 80 0.39 -2.41 8.00
CA LEU A 80 -0.11 -1.41 7.06
C LEU A 80 0.92 -1.22 5.94
N PHE A 81 0.52 -1.54 4.71
CA PHE A 81 1.33 -1.36 3.50
C PHE A 81 0.89 -0.08 2.78
N GLU A 82 1.77 0.92 2.69
CA GLU A 82 1.46 2.21 2.07
C GLU A 82 2.59 2.67 1.14
N CYS A 83 2.34 2.72 -0.19
CA CYS A 83 1.15 2.27 -0.89
C CYS A 83 1.53 1.46 -2.14
N VAL A 84 0.59 0.67 -2.65
CA VAL A 84 0.79 -0.17 -3.85
C VAL A 84 1.15 0.65 -5.07
N THR A 85 0.50 1.81 -5.26
CA THR A 85 0.76 2.72 -6.38
C THR A 85 2.21 3.17 -6.41
N THR A 86 2.73 3.67 -5.29
CA THR A 86 4.14 4.09 -5.20
C THR A 86 5.09 2.92 -5.38
N TRP A 87 4.81 1.78 -4.73
CA TRP A 87 5.61 0.57 -4.89
C TRP A 87 5.67 0.11 -6.35
N LEU A 88 4.53 0.05 -7.04
CA LEU A 88 4.49 -0.39 -8.44
C LEU A 88 5.28 0.56 -9.37
N GLY A 89 5.23 1.88 -9.11
CA GLY A 89 6.05 2.86 -9.83
C GLY A 89 7.54 2.64 -9.61
N ASN A 90 7.97 2.38 -8.36
CA ASN A 90 9.36 2.05 -8.04
C ASN A 90 9.80 0.76 -8.75
N VAL A 91 8.93 -0.25 -8.77
CA VAL A 91 9.19 -1.53 -9.45
C VAL A 91 9.35 -1.34 -10.96
N GLN A 92 8.50 -0.53 -11.61
CA GLN A 92 8.66 -0.23 -13.03
C GLN A 92 10.01 0.45 -13.32
N TYR A 93 10.38 1.42 -12.51
CA TYR A 93 11.65 2.12 -12.65
C TYR A 93 12.85 1.18 -12.49
N GLU A 94 12.84 0.32 -11.46
CA GLU A 94 13.91 -0.64 -11.19
C GLU A 94 13.99 -1.72 -12.28
N SER A 95 12.85 -2.24 -12.74
CA SER A 95 12.80 -3.28 -13.77
C SER A 95 13.41 -2.81 -15.10
N ALA A 96 13.21 -1.54 -15.45
CA ALA A 96 13.82 -0.94 -16.63
C ALA A 96 15.37 -0.89 -16.54
N GLN A 97 15.94 -0.88 -15.34
CA GLN A 97 17.39 -0.79 -15.13
C GLN A 97 18.07 -2.16 -14.93
N GLN A 98 17.38 -3.14 -14.34
CA GLN A 98 18.00 -4.38 -13.83
C GLN A 98 17.65 -5.65 -14.63
N ASN A 99 16.96 -5.54 -15.74
CA ASN A 99 16.53 -6.71 -16.55
C ASN A 99 15.68 -7.73 -15.76
N VAL A 100 14.97 -7.25 -14.72
CA VAL A 100 14.01 -8.04 -13.92
C VAL A 100 12.61 -7.64 -14.34
N THR A 101 11.72 -8.61 -14.54
CA THR A 101 10.36 -8.30 -15.01
C THR A 101 9.47 -7.76 -13.89
N VAL A 102 8.63 -6.76 -14.18
CA VAL A 102 7.60 -6.26 -13.26
C VAL A 102 6.71 -7.42 -12.75
N ALA A 103 6.45 -8.40 -13.63
CA ALA A 103 5.64 -9.57 -13.28
C ALA A 103 6.21 -10.39 -12.11
N SER A 104 7.55 -10.51 -12.01
CA SER A 104 8.19 -11.22 -10.91
C SER A 104 8.00 -10.50 -9.56
N PHE A 105 8.09 -9.18 -9.54
CA PHE A 105 7.80 -8.36 -8.35
C PHE A 105 6.33 -8.47 -7.93
N ILE A 106 5.40 -8.41 -8.89
CA ILE A 106 3.97 -8.59 -8.63
C ILE A 106 3.70 -9.98 -8.02
N GLN A 107 4.36 -11.03 -8.52
CA GLN A 107 4.21 -12.37 -7.96
C GLN A 107 4.78 -12.46 -6.54
N GLN A 108 5.91 -11.82 -6.26
CA GLN A 108 6.46 -11.72 -4.90
C GLN A 108 5.50 -10.99 -3.96
N PHE A 109 4.94 -9.85 -4.39
CA PHE A 109 3.92 -9.10 -3.62
C PHE A 109 2.76 -10.00 -3.22
N LYS A 110 2.18 -10.71 -4.19
CA LYS A 110 1.06 -11.64 -3.95
C LYS A 110 1.44 -12.75 -2.98
N THR A 111 2.66 -13.29 -3.09
CA THR A 111 3.18 -14.33 -2.20
C THR A 111 3.36 -13.80 -0.78
N CYS A 112 3.95 -12.62 -0.60
CA CYS A 112 4.13 -11.99 0.71
C CYS A 112 2.79 -11.67 1.37
N CYS A 113 1.82 -11.09 0.64
CA CYS A 113 0.49 -10.82 1.17
C CYS A 113 -0.20 -12.09 1.69
N LYS A 114 -0.11 -13.20 0.92
CA LYS A 114 -0.67 -14.50 1.36
C LYS A 114 0.03 -15.03 2.60
N ALA A 115 1.36 -14.97 2.66
CA ALA A 115 2.13 -15.41 3.82
C ALA A 115 1.78 -14.60 5.08
N TRP A 116 1.65 -13.28 4.95
CA TRP A 116 1.22 -12.41 6.05
C TRP A 116 -0.20 -12.71 6.53
N GLN A 117 -1.14 -12.97 5.61
CA GLN A 117 -2.49 -13.40 6.00
C GLN A 117 -2.48 -14.76 6.73
N GLN A 118 -1.69 -15.72 6.25
CA GLN A 118 -1.58 -17.06 6.84
C GLN A 118 -0.97 -17.05 8.24
N SER A 119 -0.17 -16.04 8.59
CA SER A 119 0.36 -15.86 9.95
C SER A 119 -0.72 -15.51 11.00
N GLY A 120 -1.92 -15.15 10.55
CA GLY A 120 -3.01 -14.66 11.40
C GLY A 120 -2.90 -13.18 11.75
N ALA A 121 -1.99 -12.44 11.10
CA ALA A 121 -1.89 -10.99 11.23
C ALA A 121 -3.02 -10.28 10.45
N THR A 122 -3.36 -9.08 10.91
CA THR A 122 -4.21 -8.15 10.14
C THR A 122 -3.34 -7.41 9.13
N VAL A 123 -3.65 -7.58 7.84
CA VAL A 123 -2.92 -6.92 6.75
C VAL A 123 -3.83 -5.88 6.13
N ILE A 124 -3.43 -4.62 6.18
CA ILE A 124 -4.11 -3.48 5.55
C ILE A 124 -3.25 -3.00 4.39
N VAL A 125 -3.82 -2.93 3.20
CA VAL A 125 -3.11 -2.51 1.98
C VAL A 125 -3.79 -1.27 1.43
N VAL A 126 -3.01 -0.21 1.24
CA VAL A 126 -3.48 1.08 0.71
C VAL A 126 -2.99 1.27 -0.73
N SER A 127 -3.86 1.83 -1.58
CA SER A 127 -3.51 2.22 -2.95
C SER A 127 -4.20 3.52 -3.36
N ASN A 128 -3.62 4.24 -4.33
CA ASN A 128 -4.33 5.35 -4.94
C ASN A 128 -5.27 4.85 -6.05
N GLU A 129 -6.40 5.53 -6.19
CA GLU A 129 -7.27 5.39 -7.35
C GLU A 129 -6.76 6.31 -8.48
N LEU A 130 -6.44 5.71 -9.62
CA LEU A 130 -5.93 6.38 -10.82
C LEU A 130 -6.57 5.83 -12.11
N LEU A 131 -7.62 4.99 -11.97
CA LEU A 131 -8.16 4.23 -13.10
C LEU A 131 -9.29 4.96 -13.81
N ASP A 132 -9.91 5.94 -13.17
CA ASP A 132 -11.02 6.72 -13.71
C ASP A 132 -10.61 7.82 -14.70
N GLU A 133 -9.30 8.06 -14.86
CA GLU A 133 -8.79 9.04 -15.81
C GLU A 133 -8.84 8.51 -17.25
N PRO A 134 -9.02 9.37 -18.26
CA PRO A 134 -8.92 8.98 -19.67
C PRO A 134 -7.58 8.31 -20.00
N ALA A 135 -7.56 7.51 -21.06
CA ALA A 135 -6.32 6.88 -21.52
C ALA A 135 -5.26 7.93 -21.84
N SER A 136 -4.03 7.69 -21.38
CA SER A 136 -2.88 8.53 -21.67
C SER A 136 -2.39 8.35 -23.12
N HIS A 137 -1.76 9.39 -23.67
CA HIS A 137 -1.03 9.27 -24.93
C HIS A 137 0.27 8.46 -24.79
N PHE A 138 0.76 8.25 -23.55
CA PHE A 138 1.96 7.46 -23.26
C PHE A 138 1.57 6.01 -22.97
N VAL A 139 2.15 5.09 -23.73
CA VAL A 139 1.88 3.64 -23.63
C VAL A 139 2.24 3.12 -22.23
N GLU A 140 3.37 3.55 -21.69
CA GLU A 140 3.89 3.12 -20.38
C GLU A 140 2.94 3.48 -19.23
N VAL A 141 2.25 4.63 -19.34
CA VAL A 141 1.24 5.04 -18.35
C VAL A 141 0.02 4.12 -18.41
N ASN A 142 -0.40 3.74 -19.62
CA ASN A 142 -1.54 2.84 -19.78
C ASN A 142 -1.20 1.40 -19.31
N GLU A 143 0.00 0.92 -19.59
CA GLU A 143 0.49 -0.36 -19.07
C GLU A 143 0.55 -0.37 -17.53
N TYR A 144 1.08 0.71 -16.93
CA TYR A 144 1.07 0.87 -15.47
C TYR A 144 -0.36 0.79 -14.92
N ARG A 145 -1.31 1.52 -15.51
CA ARG A 145 -2.71 1.52 -15.08
C ARG A 145 -3.36 0.14 -15.22
N GLN A 146 -3.07 -0.59 -16.29
CA GLN A 146 -3.55 -1.96 -16.46
C GLN A 146 -3.02 -2.89 -15.36
N MET A 147 -1.72 -2.81 -15.05
CA MET A 147 -1.11 -3.59 -13.98
C MET A 147 -1.70 -3.23 -12.60
N LEU A 148 -1.86 -1.94 -12.32
CA LEU A 148 -2.47 -1.46 -11.09
C LEU A 148 -3.92 -1.95 -10.95
N GLY A 149 -4.72 -1.85 -12.01
CA GLY A 149 -6.10 -2.33 -12.03
C GLY A 149 -6.20 -3.84 -11.78
N ALA A 150 -5.32 -4.63 -12.40
CA ALA A 150 -5.24 -6.06 -12.17
C ALA A 150 -4.84 -6.39 -10.71
N LEU A 151 -3.94 -5.58 -10.10
CA LEU A 151 -3.59 -5.71 -8.69
C LEU A 151 -4.77 -5.34 -7.77
N HIS A 152 -5.49 -4.26 -8.06
CA HIS A 152 -6.68 -3.87 -7.29
C HIS A 152 -7.74 -4.97 -7.31
N GLN A 153 -8.05 -5.54 -8.48
CA GLN A 153 -8.98 -6.65 -8.60
C GLN A 153 -8.54 -7.86 -7.74
N TRP A 154 -7.25 -8.19 -7.79
CA TRP A 154 -6.69 -9.26 -6.98
C TRP A 154 -6.78 -8.94 -5.48
N LEU A 155 -6.44 -7.71 -5.06
CA LEU A 155 -6.51 -7.26 -3.66
C LEU A 155 -7.93 -7.32 -3.13
N VAL A 156 -8.92 -6.84 -3.87
CA VAL A 156 -10.35 -6.93 -3.51
C VAL A 156 -10.78 -8.40 -3.37
N ALA A 157 -10.36 -9.27 -4.31
CA ALA A 157 -10.70 -10.69 -4.26
C ALA A 157 -10.13 -11.39 -3.00
N GLN A 158 -8.91 -11.03 -2.59
CA GLN A 158 -8.24 -11.62 -1.41
C GLN A 158 -8.67 -10.97 -0.08
N SER A 159 -9.30 -9.81 -0.10
CA SER A 159 -9.69 -9.07 1.09
C SER A 159 -11.00 -9.57 1.69
N ILE A 160 -11.12 -9.49 3.02
CA ILE A 160 -12.40 -9.69 3.73
C ILE A 160 -13.22 -8.39 3.75
N GLU A 161 -12.54 -7.25 3.69
CA GLU A 161 -13.14 -5.92 3.64
C GLU A 161 -12.43 -5.09 2.56
N ALA A 162 -13.18 -4.26 1.84
CA ALA A 162 -12.66 -3.33 0.85
C ALA A 162 -13.36 -1.98 0.99
N TYR A 163 -12.56 -0.91 1.04
CA TYR A 163 -13.01 0.45 1.25
C TYR A 163 -12.52 1.38 0.14
N GLU A 164 -13.35 2.35 -0.19
CA GLU A 164 -12.98 3.53 -0.95
C GLU A 164 -13.12 4.76 -0.05
N VAL A 165 -12.10 5.63 -0.09
CA VAL A 165 -12.11 6.88 0.66
C VAL A 165 -12.05 8.04 -0.32
N ASP A 166 -13.09 8.87 -0.30
CA ASP A 166 -13.16 10.08 -1.09
C ASP A 166 -13.60 11.25 -0.21
N HIS A 167 -12.83 12.37 -0.26
CA HIS A 167 -13.11 13.57 0.55
C HIS A 167 -13.34 13.26 2.05
N GLN A 168 -12.58 12.31 2.61
CA GLN A 168 -12.72 11.80 3.98
C GLN A 168 -14.01 10.99 4.23
N ILE A 169 -14.84 10.78 3.22
CA ILE A 169 -16.01 9.89 3.30
C ILE A 169 -15.54 8.47 2.98
N VAL A 170 -15.88 7.54 3.86
CA VAL A 170 -15.51 6.13 3.72
C VAL A 170 -16.71 5.35 3.20
N LYS A 171 -16.51 4.67 2.08
CA LYS A 171 -17.49 3.76 1.49
C LYS A 171 -16.95 2.33 1.56
N GLN A 172 -17.70 1.44 2.18
CA GLN A 172 -17.37 0.01 2.20
C GLN A 172 -18.02 -0.67 1.00
N TRP A 173 -17.21 -1.42 0.24
CA TRP A 173 -17.65 -2.18 -0.94
C TRP A 173 -17.77 -3.69 -0.65
N LYS A 174 -17.03 -4.16 0.34
CA LYS A 174 -17.02 -5.56 0.73
C LYS A 174 -16.90 -5.74 2.24
#